data_1880365d44d8558e3aa07aa62f82ca9a
#
_entry.id   1880365d44d8558e3aa07aa62f82ca9a
#
_cell.length_a   1.000
_cell.length_b   1.000
_cell.length_c   1.000
_cell.angle_alpha   90.00
_cell.angle_beta   90.00
_cell.angle_gamma   90.00
#
_symmetry.space_group_name_H-M   'P 1'
#
loop_
_entity.id
_entity.type
_entity.pdbx_description
1 polymer ?
#
loop_
_entity_poly.entity_id
_entity_poly.type
_entity_poly.pdbx_seq_one_letter_code
_entity_poly.pdbx_strand_id
1 'polypeptide(L)'
;MPQAFKSGVGRLVWGRPGVFSPVTDDDNKPVLDDNGQQVTDNSFGVAFPKAEFGQFLWPMMLAAAAEDFPAVAQQGMAGAPADYAWKFVDGDANTGHKKGKPYNEREGYPGCFVMAFTTRLPNVSYWKPSMVTPGAWDQILHTEIKTGDYVSVSGMFVSHKAKNARSKPGLYTNPQGVLLIGVG
;
A
#
# COMPACT_ATOMS: atom_id res chain seq x y z
N MET A 1 2.69 16.98 -7.63
CA MET A 1 1.68 17.15 -6.53
C MET A 1 1.20 15.77 -6.06
N PRO A 2 0.82 15.58 -4.79
CA PRO A 2 0.24 14.32 -4.34
C PRO A 2 -0.99 13.95 -5.16
N GLN A 3 -1.08 12.69 -5.61
CA GLN A 3 -2.22 12.17 -6.37
C GLN A 3 -3.18 11.45 -5.43
N ALA A 4 -4.39 11.98 -5.26
CA ALA A 4 -5.43 11.31 -4.48
C ALA A 4 -5.85 9.99 -5.16
N PHE A 5 -6.08 8.97 -4.37
CA PHE A 5 -6.61 7.68 -4.85
C PHE A 5 -7.73 7.15 -3.95
N LYS A 6 -8.58 6.35 -4.56
CA LYS A 6 -9.51 5.43 -3.89
C LYS A 6 -9.42 4.09 -4.62
N SER A 7 -9.08 3.03 -3.90
CA SER A 7 -8.98 1.70 -4.48
C SER A 7 -10.37 1.12 -4.77
N GLY A 8 -10.41 0.12 -5.64
CA GLY A 8 -11.47 -0.88 -5.63
C GLY A 8 -11.47 -1.69 -4.32
N VAL A 9 -12.23 -2.77 -4.29
CA VAL A 9 -12.26 -3.70 -3.16
C VAL A 9 -11.14 -4.71 -3.29
N GLY A 10 -10.35 -4.90 -2.23
CA GLY A 10 -9.30 -5.90 -2.15
C GLY A 10 -9.34 -6.64 -0.83
N ARG A 11 -8.64 -7.79 -0.75
CA ARG A 11 -8.51 -8.59 0.46
C ARG A 11 -7.28 -8.18 1.25
N LEU A 12 -7.42 -7.89 2.52
CA LEU A 12 -6.30 -7.64 3.43
C LEU A 12 -5.54 -8.96 3.65
N VAL A 13 -4.29 -9.06 3.14
CA VAL A 13 -3.52 -10.31 3.13
C VAL A 13 -2.39 -10.36 4.14
N TRP A 14 -1.92 -9.21 4.62
CA TRP A 14 -0.94 -9.12 5.69
C TRP A 14 -0.99 -7.75 6.40
N GLY A 15 -0.43 -7.70 7.59
CA GLY A 15 -0.40 -6.51 8.43
C GLY A 15 -1.75 -6.23 9.09
N ARG A 16 -1.79 -5.14 9.84
CA ARG A 16 -3.00 -4.65 10.51
C ARG A 16 -3.06 -3.14 10.35
N PRO A 17 -4.06 -2.61 9.64
CA PRO A 17 -4.27 -1.17 9.59
C PRO A 17 -4.36 -0.58 11.00
N GLY A 18 -3.67 0.53 11.27
CA GLY A 18 -3.65 1.20 12.57
C GLY A 18 -2.68 0.66 13.61
N VAL A 19 -1.99 -0.45 13.34
CA VAL A 19 -0.95 -0.98 14.23
C VAL A 19 0.41 -0.49 13.76
N PHE A 20 1.08 0.31 14.59
CA PHE A 20 2.42 0.80 14.33
C PHE A 20 3.47 -0.19 14.81
N SER A 21 4.45 -0.45 13.97
CA SER A 21 5.56 -1.35 14.26
C SER A 21 6.89 -0.65 14.06
N PRO A 22 7.93 -1.01 14.85
CA PRO A 22 9.27 -0.49 14.65
C PRO A 22 9.81 -0.80 13.25
N VAL A 23 10.40 0.20 12.60
CA VAL A 23 11.07 0.03 11.30
C VAL A 23 12.48 -0.45 11.52
N THR A 24 12.88 -1.48 10.79
CA THR A 24 14.26 -1.98 10.75
C THR A 24 14.82 -1.91 9.34
N ASP A 25 16.12 -1.79 9.22
CA ASP A 25 16.84 -1.91 7.95
C ASP A 25 17.03 -3.37 7.51
N ASP A 26 17.72 -3.57 6.39
CA ASP A 26 17.99 -4.91 5.82
C ASP A 26 18.85 -5.80 6.74
N ASP A 27 19.57 -5.21 7.71
CA ASP A 27 20.37 -5.89 8.72
C ASP A 27 19.62 -6.11 10.04
N ASN A 28 18.29 -5.85 10.07
CA ASN A 28 17.42 -5.85 11.26
C ASN A 28 17.82 -4.85 12.35
N LYS A 29 18.54 -3.79 12.00
CA LYS A 29 18.86 -2.70 12.94
C LYS A 29 17.72 -1.68 12.97
N PRO A 30 17.45 -1.08 14.14
CA PRO A 30 16.45 -0.01 14.24
C PRO A 30 16.77 1.15 13.31
N VAL A 31 15.80 1.60 12.52
CA VAL A 31 15.91 2.87 11.80
C VAL A 31 15.56 4.00 12.78
N LEU A 32 16.47 4.96 12.92
CA LEU A 32 16.28 6.10 13.79
C LEU A 32 15.96 7.36 12.97
N ASP A 33 15.17 8.25 13.56
CA ASP A 33 14.93 9.59 13.02
C ASP A 33 16.11 10.55 13.34
N ASP A 34 15.98 11.80 12.91
CA ASP A 34 17.00 12.84 13.14
C ASP A 34 17.21 13.17 14.62
N ASN A 35 16.30 12.77 15.51
CA ASN A 35 16.37 12.93 16.96
C ASN A 35 16.89 11.68 17.69
N GLY A 36 17.26 10.63 16.93
CA GLY A 36 17.73 9.36 17.48
C GLY A 36 16.60 8.47 18.02
N GLN A 37 15.33 8.78 17.73
CA GLN A 37 14.20 7.94 18.12
C GLN A 37 13.91 6.90 17.07
N GLN A 38 13.52 5.70 17.51
CA GLN A 38 13.15 4.62 16.57
C GLN A 38 11.92 5.01 15.75
N VAL A 39 12.06 4.96 14.43
CA VAL A 39 10.96 5.18 13.51
C VAL A 39 9.97 4.03 13.64
N THR A 40 8.67 4.38 13.70
CA THR A 40 7.57 3.42 13.60
C THR A 40 6.74 3.73 12.37
N ASP A 41 6.20 2.71 11.72
CA ASP A 41 5.20 2.87 10.68
C ASP A 41 4.04 1.89 10.86
N ASN A 42 2.94 2.21 10.23
CA ASN A 42 1.82 1.32 10.01
C ASN A 42 1.89 0.82 8.57
N SER A 43 2.13 -0.46 8.39
CA SER A 43 2.21 -1.11 7.09
C SER A 43 1.24 -2.29 7.01
N PHE A 44 0.52 -2.38 5.89
CA PHE A 44 -0.37 -3.49 5.58
C PHE A 44 -0.47 -3.72 4.08
N GLY A 45 -0.82 -4.94 3.68
CA GLY A 45 -0.94 -5.33 2.28
C GLY A 45 -2.33 -5.75 1.90
N VAL A 46 -2.81 -5.23 0.77
CA VAL A 46 -4.11 -5.55 0.21
C VAL A 46 -3.93 -6.15 -1.18
N ALA A 47 -4.52 -7.32 -1.40
CA ALA A 47 -4.57 -8.00 -2.68
C ALA A 47 -5.79 -7.53 -3.47
N PHE A 48 -5.55 -6.92 -4.62
CA PHE A 48 -6.59 -6.47 -5.55
C PHE A 48 -6.62 -7.40 -6.76
N PRO A 49 -7.78 -7.88 -7.23
CA PRO A 49 -7.88 -8.52 -8.53
C PRO A 49 -7.18 -7.66 -9.60
N LYS A 50 -6.44 -8.27 -10.51
CA LYS A 50 -5.64 -7.53 -11.51
C LYS A 50 -6.46 -6.53 -12.32
N ALA A 51 -7.72 -6.86 -12.64
CA ALA A 51 -8.63 -5.94 -13.33
C ALA A 51 -8.96 -4.69 -12.48
N GLU A 52 -9.30 -4.87 -11.20
CA GLU A 52 -9.58 -3.79 -10.25
C GLU A 52 -8.36 -2.89 -10.04
N PHE A 53 -7.18 -3.50 -9.86
CA PHE A 53 -5.93 -2.76 -9.73
C PHE A 53 -5.66 -1.91 -10.98
N GLY A 54 -5.81 -2.51 -12.17
CA GLY A 54 -5.62 -1.82 -13.45
C GLY A 54 -6.59 -0.68 -13.67
N GLN A 55 -7.83 -0.84 -13.21
CA GLN A 55 -8.88 0.18 -13.38
C GLN A 55 -8.73 1.36 -12.40
N PHE A 56 -8.43 1.09 -11.13
CA PHE A 56 -8.52 2.11 -10.08
C PHE A 56 -7.16 2.62 -9.60
N LEU A 57 -6.18 1.75 -9.36
CA LEU A 57 -4.92 2.14 -8.73
C LEU A 57 -3.83 2.46 -9.75
N TRP A 58 -3.69 1.64 -10.77
CA TRP A 58 -2.60 1.78 -11.73
C TRP A 58 -2.53 3.14 -12.42
N PRO A 59 -3.64 3.72 -12.95
CA PRO A 59 -3.61 5.05 -13.55
C PRO A 59 -3.15 6.14 -12.57
N MET A 60 -3.55 6.06 -11.30
CA MET A 60 -3.18 7.03 -10.28
C MET A 60 -1.70 6.91 -9.89
N MET A 61 -1.17 5.69 -9.86
CA MET A 61 0.25 5.43 -9.60
C MET A 61 1.13 5.97 -10.73
N LEU A 62 0.73 5.76 -11.99
CA LEU A 62 1.43 6.32 -13.16
C LEU A 62 1.41 7.85 -13.14
N ALA A 63 0.26 8.46 -12.85
CA ALA A 63 0.13 9.91 -12.75
C ALA A 63 1.04 10.48 -11.64
N ALA A 64 1.10 9.84 -10.47
CA ALA A 64 1.99 10.25 -9.39
C ALA A 64 3.47 10.10 -9.78
N ALA A 65 3.85 8.98 -10.42
CA ALA A 65 5.23 8.74 -10.82
C ALA A 65 5.70 9.71 -11.94
N ALA A 66 4.80 10.09 -12.84
CA ALA A 66 5.09 11.02 -13.93
C ALA A 66 5.49 12.42 -13.44
N GLU A 67 5.13 12.81 -12.23
CA GLU A 67 5.55 14.08 -11.62
C GLU A 67 7.09 14.19 -11.49
N ASP A 68 7.74 13.12 -11.08
CA ASP A 68 9.20 13.07 -10.93
C ASP A 68 9.90 12.50 -12.17
N PHE A 69 9.22 11.63 -12.89
CA PHE A 69 9.70 10.89 -14.05
C PHE A 69 8.74 11.03 -15.23
N PRO A 70 8.77 12.16 -15.98
CA PRO A 70 7.79 12.46 -17.03
C PRO A 70 7.66 11.38 -18.12
N ALA A 71 8.72 10.62 -18.39
CA ALA A 71 8.69 9.53 -19.37
C ALA A 71 7.68 8.41 -18.99
N VAL A 72 7.31 8.29 -17.71
CA VAL A 72 6.30 7.33 -17.23
C VAL A 72 4.93 7.58 -17.89
N ALA A 73 4.59 8.83 -18.17
CA ALA A 73 3.31 9.16 -18.81
C ALA A 73 3.14 8.52 -20.20
N GLN A 74 4.25 8.29 -20.92
CA GLN A 74 4.23 7.70 -22.26
C GLN A 74 4.66 6.24 -22.30
N GLN A 75 5.57 5.85 -21.41
CA GLN A 75 6.24 4.55 -21.42
C GLN A 75 5.79 3.62 -20.26
N GLY A 76 4.87 4.08 -19.41
CA GLY A 76 4.47 3.33 -18.23
C GLY A 76 5.65 3.04 -17.30
N MET A 77 5.74 1.83 -16.78
CA MET A 77 6.84 1.43 -15.88
C MET A 77 8.24 1.61 -16.48
N ALA A 78 8.39 1.44 -17.79
CA ALA A 78 9.67 1.58 -18.48
C ALA A 78 10.21 3.03 -18.46
N GLY A 79 9.36 4.01 -18.23
CA GLY A 79 9.74 5.41 -18.08
C GLY A 79 10.31 5.78 -16.70
N ALA A 80 10.22 4.88 -15.73
CA ALA A 80 10.80 5.06 -14.39
C ALA A 80 12.19 4.40 -14.31
N PRO A 81 13.03 4.81 -13.33
CA PRO A 81 14.27 4.09 -13.03
C PRO A 81 14.02 2.60 -12.75
N ALA A 82 14.98 1.74 -13.13
CA ALA A 82 14.84 0.29 -12.98
C ALA A 82 14.65 -0.17 -11.51
N ASP A 83 15.15 0.61 -10.56
CA ASP A 83 15.03 0.37 -9.12
C ASP A 83 13.88 1.13 -8.46
N TYR A 84 12.96 1.72 -9.27
CA TYR A 84 11.80 2.45 -8.76
C TYR A 84 10.86 1.54 -7.95
N ALA A 85 10.62 1.89 -6.70
CA ALA A 85 9.78 1.12 -5.79
C ALA A 85 8.28 1.39 -6.02
N TRP A 86 7.64 0.57 -6.84
CA TRP A 86 6.21 0.68 -7.17
C TRP A 86 5.26 0.29 -6.04
N LYS A 87 5.76 -0.30 -4.96
CA LYS A 87 5.00 -0.70 -3.76
C LYS A 87 3.92 -1.76 -3.99
N PHE A 88 4.02 -2.52 -5.07
CA PHE A 88 3.19 -3.71 -5.28
C PHE A 88 4.02 -4.87 -5.82
N VAL A 89 3.47 -6.06 -5.70
CA VAL A 89 4.03 -7.30 -6.26
C VAL A 89 2.96 -8.02 -7.06
N ASP A 90 3.39 -8.76 -8.09
CA ASP A 90 2.50 -9.68 -8.82
C ASP A 90 2.30 -10.94 -7.99
N GLY A 91 1.04 -11.21 -7.62
CA GLY A 91 0.68 -12.37 -6.82
C GLY A 91 0.84 -13.70 -7.55
N ASP A 92 0.95 -13.70 -8.89
CA ASP A 92 1.20 -14.90 -9.68
C ASP A 92 2.70 -15.18 -9.88
N ALA A 93 3.57 -14.28 -9.41
CA ALA A 93 5.01 -14.45 -9.59
C ALA A 93 5.56 -15.61 -8.76
N ASN A 94 6.39 -16.45 -9.41
CA ASN A 94 7.15 -17.52 -8.77
C ASN A 94 8.43 -16.96 -8.09
N THR A 95 8.32 -15.79 -7.48
CA THR A 95 9.37 -15.11 -6.71
C THR A 95 8.79 -14.69 -5.37
N GLY A 96 9.64 -14.37 -4.41
CA GLY A 96 9.21 -13.94 -3.09
C GLY A 96 10.30 -13.13 -2.40
N HIS A 97 10.04 -12.65 -1.20
CA HIS A 97 11.09 -12.12 -0.35
C HIS A 97 12.09 -13.21 0.03
N LYS A 98 13.36 -12.83 0.22
CA LYS A 98 14.54 -13.69 0.46
C LYS A 98 14.34 -14.89 1.43
N LYS A 99 13.33 -14.86 2.30
CA LYS A 99 13.06 -15.89 3.32
C LYS A 99 11.59 -16.37 3.34
N GLY A 100 10.81 -16.10 2.30
CA GLY A 100 9.38 -16.44 2.28
C GLY A 100 9.00 -17.35 1.13
N LYS A 101 7.79 -17.93 1.24
CA LYS A 101 7.18 -18.65 0.11
C LYS A 101 7.07 -17.73 -1.11
N PRO A 102 7.16 -18.27 -2.35
CA PRO A 102 6.82 -17.53 -3.56
C PRO A 102 5.45 -16.85 -3.46
N TYR A 103 5.25 -15.77 -4.20
CA TYR A 103 3.99 -15.02 -4.09
C TYR A 103 2.80 -15.85 -4.55
N ASN A 104 2.95 -16.64 -5.63
CA ASN A 104 1.90 -17.52 -6.14
C ASN A 104 1.49 -18.68 -5.21
N GLU A 105 2.25 -18.93 -4.13
CA GLU A 105 1.92 -19.93 -3.11
C GLU A 105 1.31 -19.30 -1.84
N ARG A 106 1.14 -17.98 -1.80
CA ARG A 106 0.58 -17.29 -0.63
C ARG A 106 -0.93 -17.17 -0.74
N GLU A 107 -1.62 -17.41 0.36
CA GLU A 107 -3.07 -17.26 0.40
C GLU A 107 -3.50 -15.85 0.00
N GLY A 108 -4.47 -15.77 -0.91
CA GLY A 108 -5.05 -14.52 -1.40
C GLY A 108 -4.20 -13.72 -2.40
N TYR A 109 -3.01 -14.24 -2.79
CA TYR A 109 -2.15 -13.57 -3.76
C TYR A 109 -2.45 -13.94 -5.22
N PRO A 110 -2.67 -15.22 -5.58
CA PRO A 110 -2.90 -15.61 -6.98
C PRO A 110 -4.04 -14.83 -7.64
N GLY A 111 -3.83 -14.40 -8.89
CA GLY A 111 -4.79 -13.59 -9.64
C GLY A 111 -4.83 -12.11 -9.27
N CYS A 112 -4.02 -11.68 -8.30
CA CYS A 112 -4.02 -10.32 -7.75
C CYS A 112 -2.68 -9.61 -7.93
N PHE A 113 -2.72 -8.28 -7.92
CA PHE A 113 -1.59 -7.47 -7.49
C PHE A 113 -1.73 -7.13 -6.00
N VAL A 114 -0.68 -7.37 -5.23
CA VAL A 114 -0.67 -7.09 -3.79
C VAL A 114 0.07 -5.80 -3.54
N MET A 115 -0.65 -4.80 -3.06
CA MET A 115 -0.11 -3.47 -2.81
C MET A 115 0.17 -3.27 -1.33
N ALA A 116 1.36 -2.73 -1.03
CA ALA A 116 1.74 -2.31 0.31
C ALA A 116 1.32 -0.85 0.55
N PHE A 117 0.55 -0.62 1.59
CA PHE A 117 0.23 0.70 2.13
C PHE A 117 1.05 0.96 3.37
N THR A 118 1.69 2.12 3.44
CA THR A 118 2.56 2.47 4.57
C THR A 118 2.38 3.93 4.93
N THR A 119 2.19 4.21 6.21
CA THR A 119 2.15 5.57 6.74
C THR A 119 2.85 5.67 8.08
N ARG A 120 3.45 6.81 8.35
CA ARG A 120 3.96 7.21 9.67
C ARG A 120 2.98 8.12 10.42
N LEU A 121 1.87 8.49 9.77
CA LEU A 121 0.88 9.40 10.33
C LEU A 121 -0.22 8.60 11.04
N PRO A 122 -0.62 8.98 12.26
CA PRO A 122 -1.67 8.29 13.01
C PRO A 122 -3.09 8.58 12.50
N ASN A 123 -3.23 9.48 11.52
CA ASN A 123 -4.53 10.05 11.09
C ASN A 123 -5.24 9.20 10.02
N VAL A 124 -5.21 7.88 10.14
CA VAL A 124 -6.00 6.99 9.28
C VAL A 124 -7.37 6.79 9.89
N SER A 125 -8.42 7.01 9.12
CA SER A 125 -9.82 6.81 9.54
C SER A 125 -10.31 5.44 9.09
N TYR A 126 -11.13 4.79 9.91
CA TYR A 126 -11.67 3.45 9.67
C TYR A 126 -13.18 3.49 9.68
N TRP A 127 -13.82 2.86 8.69
CA TRP A 127 -15.26 2.96 8.47
C TRP A 127 -15.82 1.61 8.03
N LYS A 128 -17.10 1.37 8.32
CA LYS A 128 -17.89 0.27 7.76
C LYS A 128 -19.28 0.77 7.35
N PRO A 129 -20.00 0.05 6.47
CA PRO A 129 -21.40 0.37 6.18
C PRO A 129 -22.23 0.34 7.48
N SER A 130 -23.09 1.34 7.65
CA SER A 130 -23.97 1.39 8.81
C SER A 130 -25.03 0.27 8.73
N MET A 131 -25.17 -0.45 9.84
CA MET A 131 -26.24 -1.44 10.00
C MET A 131 -27.59 -0.80 10.32
N VAL A 132 -27.57 0.48 10.73
CA VAL A 132 -28.78 1.21 11.19
C VAL A 132 -29.33 2.12 10.09
N THR A 133 -28.44 2.79 9.37
CA THR A 133 -28.82 3.79 8.37
C THR A 133 -28.32 3.36 6.99
N PRO A 134 -29.19 2.88 6.09
CA PRO A 134 -28.78 2.49 4.73
C PRO A 134 -28.05 3.62 4.00
N GLY A 135 -26.91 3.30 3.39
CA GLY A 135 -26.07 4.25 2.65
C GLY A 135 -25.16 5.13 3.51
N ALA A 136 -25.27 5.07 4.84
CA ALA A 136 -24.34 5.73 5.76
C ALA A 136 -23.12 4.86 6.11
N TRP A 137 -22.11 5.48 6.70
CA TRP A 137 -20.88 4.84 7.16
C TRP A 137 -20.70 5.13 8.63
N ASP A 138 -20.44 4.07 9.41
CA ASP A 138 -20.12 4.18 10.83
C ASP A 138 -18.58 4.16 11.00
N GLN A 139 -18.07 5.10 11.76
CA GLN A 139 -16.67 5.08 12.14
C GLN A 139 -16.41 3.92 13.11
N ILE A 140 -15.33 3.19 12.88
CA ILE A 140 -14.95 2.02 13.67
C ILE A 140 -13.54 2.14 14.21
N LEU A 141 -13.15 1.25 15.12
CA LEU A 141 -11.78 1.11 15.54
C LEU A 141 -10.99 0.26 14.53
N HIS A 142 -9.71 0.56 14.34
CA HIS A 142 -8.84 -0.23 13.48
C HIS A 142 -8.78 -1.72 13.89
N THR A 143 -9.02 -2.02 15.15
CA THR A 143 -9.04 -3.40 15.69
C THR A 143 -10.18 -4.26 15.16
N GLU A 144 -11.21 -3.64 14.56
CA GLU A 144 -12.31 -4.35 13.91
C GLU A 144 -11.91 -4.93 12.55
N ILE A 145 -10.83 -4.43 11.93
CA ILE A 145 -10.34 -4.89 10.63
C ILE A 145 -9.24 -5.95 10.84
N LYS A 146 -9.43 -7.11 10.23
CA LYS A 146 -8.54 -8.28 10.39
C LYS A 146 -8.00 -8.76 9.05
N THR A 147 -6.87 -9.44 9.07
CA THR A 147 -6.36 -10.16 7.89
C THR A 147 -7.41 -11.15 7.42
N GLY A 148 -7.67 -11.14 6.12
CA GLY A 148 -8.76 -11.87 5.49
C GLY A 148 -9.92 -10.99 5.04
N ASP A 149 -10.18 -9.89 5.74
CA ASP A 149 -11.29 -8.99 5.45
C ASP A 149 -11.14 -8.29 4.09
N TYR A 150 -12.27 -7.90 3.52
CA TYR A 150 -12.34 -7.14 2.28
C TYR A 150 -12.44 -5.65 2.59
N VAL A 151 -11.50 -4.88 2.03
CA VAL A 151 -11.36 -3.45 2.31
C VAL A 151 -11.22 -2.64 1.03
N SER A 152 -11.60 -1.36 1.11
CA SER A 152 -11.20 -0.33 0.14
C SER A 152 -10.35 0.71 0.86
N VAL A 153 -9.27 1.15 0.21
CA VAL A 153 -8.32 2.10 0.79
C VAL A 153 -8.35 3.40 0.01
N SER A 154 -8.38 4.52 0.71
CA SER A 154 -8.22 5.85 0.14
C SER A 154 -7.01 6.56 0.74
N GLY A 155 -6.40 7.45 -0.03
CA GLY A 155 -5.21 8.16 0.43
C GLY A 155 -4.53 8.95 -0.68
N MET A 156 -3.22 9.10 -0.55
CA MET A 156 -2.39 9.88 -1.48
C MET A 156 -1.19 9.06 -1.95
N PHE A 157 -0.98 9.03 -3.27
CA PHE A 157 0.29 8.62 -3.86
C PHE A 157 1.20 9.81 -4.01
N VAL A 158 2.44 9.66 -3.60
CA VAL A 158 3.49 10.67 -3.75
C VAL A 158 4.73 10.00 -4.29
N SER A 159 5.17 10.42 -5.48
CA SER A 159 6.45 9.98 -6.01
C SER A 159 7.61 10.73 -5.34
N HIS A 160 8.75 10.13 -5.30
CA HIS A 160 9.98 10.76 -4.84
C HIS A 160 11.19 10.24 -5.61
N LYS A 161 12.13 11.15 -5.86
CA LYS A 161 13.47 10.83 -6.37
C LYS A 161 14.36 10.30 -5.25
N ALA A 162 15.39 9.54 -5.60
CA ALA A 162 16.41 9.17 -4.64
C ALA A 162 17.05 10.44 -4.03
N LYS A 163 17.07 10.52 -2.70
CA LYS A 163 17.65 11.66 -1.99
C LYS A 163 19.19 11.58 -1.89
N ASN A 164 19.70 10.36 -1.93
CA ASN A 164 21.14 10.06 -1.84
C ASN A 164 21.41 8.67 -2.43
N ALA A 165 22.66 8.26 -2.52
CA ALA A 165 23.07 6.96 -3.08
C ALA A 165 22.53 5.72 -2.33
N ARG A 166 22.00 5.89 -1.11
CA ARG A 166 21.44 4.80 -0.29
C ARG A 166 19.91 4.73 -0.37
N SER A 167 19.24 5.76 -0.89
CA SER A 167 17.80 5.80 -1.03
C SER A 167 17.39 5.39 -2.45
N LYS A 168 16.30 4.65 -2.59
CA LYS A 168 15.72 4.31 -3.88
C LYS A 168 14.59 5.28 -4.22
N PRO A 169 14.41 5.64 -5.51
CA PRO A 169 13.23 6.36 -5.94
C PRO A 169 11.99 5.47 -5.78
N GLY A 170 10.83 6.06 -5.62
CA GLY A 170 9.63 5.24 -5.49
C GLY A 170 8.38 6.00 -5.11
N LEU A 171 7.33 5.25 -4.84
CA LEU A 171 6.04 5.74 -4.41
C LEU A 171 5.88 5.64 -2.88
N TYR A 172 5.38 6.71 -2.27
CA TYR A 172 4.73 6.64 -0.97
C TYR A 172 3.24 6.37 -1.18
N THR A 173 2.70 5.45 -0.41
CA THR A 173 1.31 4.99 -0.50
C THR A 173 0.55 5.37 0.76
N ASN A 174 0.51 6.66 1.07
CA ASN A 174 -0.02 7.17 2.33
C ASN A 174 -1.54 6.93 2.46
N PRO A 175 -2.00 5.88 3.16
CA PRO A 175 -3.41 5.66 3.41
C PRO A 175 -3.95 6.71 4.38
N GLN A 176 -5.15 7.22 4.12
CA GLN A 176 -5.88 8.16 4.97
C GLN A 176 -7.22 7.57 5.45
N GLY A 177 -7.76 6.63 4.71
CA GLY A 177 -9.00 5.94 5.08
C GLY A 177 -9.01 4.49 4.67
N VAL A 178 -9.56 3.63 5.51
CA VAL A 178 -9.80 2.22 5.23
C VAL A 178 -11.28 1.92 5.49
N LEU A 179 -11.95 1.42 4.47
CA LEU A 179 -13.35 1.02 4.51
C LEU A 179 -13.44 -0.50 4.61
N LEU A 180 -13.98 -1.03 5.69
CA LEU A 180 -14.33 -2.44 5.82
C LEU A 180 -15.58 -2.71 4.98
N ILE A 181 -15.46 -3.49 3.92
CA ILE A 181 -16.55 -3.78 2.99
C ILE A 181 -17.20 -5.12 3.32
N GLY A 182 -16.41 -6.09 3.75
CA GLY A 182 -16.87 -7.43 4.12
C GLY A 182 -15.88 -8.14 5.01
N VAL A 183 -16.39 -9.10 5.77
CA VAL A 183 -15.59 -9.98 6.63
C VAL A 183 -15.19 -11.20 5.81
N GLY A 184 -13.92 -11.61 5.87
CA GLY A 184 -13.36 -12.76 5.17
C GLY A 184 -13.15 -13.98 6.02
#